data_cad913c20965f324676da9a01156ecd3
#
_entry.id   cad913c20965f324676da9a01156ecd3
#
_cell.length_a   1.000
_cell.length_b   1.000
_cell.length_c   1.000
_cell.angle_alpha   90.00
_cell.angle_beta   90.00
_cell.angle_gamma   90.00
#
_symmetry.space_group_name_H-M   'P 1'
#
loop_
_entity.id
_entity.type
_entity.pdbx_description
1 polymer ?
#
loop_
_entity_poly.entity_id
_entity_poly.type
_entity_poly.pdbx_seq_one_letter_code
_entity_poly.pdbx_strand_id
1 'polypeptide(L)'
;MADLRTVLINRLQMSYQTIDFTIADLTNEELHNRIPNAQLGTPASIYLHVAWVDDMLVNHVLKGGAPVYDSEGWGEKMPEAPVHRGPSTFEWAWGVTVPDAATLMAYAAAVRPTVISYVEGLSDEDFDKTVSLFGQDMSIADVVTMLIWNIANHTGEIAALRGIAGKQGLPF
;
A
#
# COMPACT_ATOMS: atom_id res chain seq x y z
N MET A 1 7.23 28.79 -3.79
CA MET A 1 6.93 27.47 -4.38
C MET A 1 6.87 26.47 -3.23
N ALA A 2 5.99 25.49 -3.26
CA ALA A 2 6.07 24.39 -2.29
C ALA A 2 7.38 23.63 -2.54
N ASP A 3 8.08 23.26 -1.45
CA ASP A 3 9.26 22.41 -1.56
C ASP A 3 8.86 20.97 -1.92
N LEU A 4 9.82 20.18 -2.40
CA LEU A 4 9.57 18.79 -2.84
C LEU A 4 8.94 17.96 -1.72
N ARG A 5 9.43 18.07 -0.48
CA ARG A 5 8.94 17.37 0.69
C ARG A 5 7.45 17.63 0.92
N THR A 6 7.05 18.89 0.94
CA THR A 6 5.63 19.28 1.09
C THR A 6 4.76 18.69 -0.02
N VAL A 7 5.24 18.72 -1.27
CA VAL A 7 4.51 18.15 -2.41
C VAL A 7 4.32 16.63 -2.23
N LEU A 8 5.39 15.90 -1.90
CA LEU A 8 5.36 14.44 -1.73
C LEU A 8 4.43 14.02 -0.58
N ILE A 9 4.52 14.69 0.58
CA ILE A 9 3.65 14.43 1.73
C ILE A 9 2.17 14.63 1.36
N ASN A 10 1.85 15.77 0.74
CA ASN A 10 0.47 16.05 0.33
C ASN A 10 -0.06 15.00 -0.66
N ARG A 11 0.78 14.52 -1.58
CA ARG A 11 0.40 13.48 -2.54
C ARG A 11 0.21 12.11 -1.86
N LEU A 12 1.08 11.73 -0.95
CA LEU A 12 0.90 10.52 -0.14
C LEU A 12 -0.42 10.57 0.63
N GLN A 13 -0.68 11.64 1.37
CA GLN A 13 -1.90 11.79 2.17
C GLN A 13 -3.17 11.72 1.32
N MET A 14 -3.17 12.39 0.16
CA MET A 14 -4.31 12.35 -0.79
C MET A 14 -4.51 10.93 -1.36
N SER A 15 -3.42 10.26 -1.72
CA SER A 15 -3.48 8.88 -2.22
C SER A 15 -4.01 7.90 -1.17
N TYR A 16 -3.59 8.05 0.08
CA TYR A 16 -4.10 7.26 1.21
C TYR A 16 -5.60 7.44 1.43
N GLN A 17 -6.07 8.69 1.42
CA GLN A 17 -7.51 8.97 1.56
C GLN A 17 -8.31 8.35 0.42
N THR A 18 -7.77 8.39 -0.80
CA THR A 18 -8.48 7.86 -1.97
C THR A 18 -8.55 6.33 -1.95
N ILE A 19 -7.46 5.65 -1.59
CA ILE A 19 -7.49 4.17 -1.51
C ILE A 19 -8.38 3.69 -0.36
N ASP A 20 -8.41 4.39 0.78
CA ASP A 20 -9.29 4.05 1.90
C ASP A 20 -10.76 4.08 1.51
N PHE A 21 -11.16 5.10 0.73
CA PHE A 21 -12.51 5.18 0.20
C PHE A 21 -12.90 3.91 -0.57
N THR A 22 -11.96 3.29 -1.26
CA THR A 22 -12.27 2.16 -2.14
C THR A 22 -12.61 0.87 -1.39
N ILE A 23 -12.29 0.76 -0.10
CA ILE A 23 -12.59 -0.45 0.69
C ILE A 23 -13.51 -0.21 1.88
N ALA A 24 -13.72 1.05 2.29
CA ALA A 24 -14.37 1.40 3.55
C ALA A 24 -15.81 0.86 3.71
N ASP A 25 -16.55 0.71 2.61
CA ASP A 25 -17.93 0.24 2.57
C ASP A 25 -18.09 -1.17 1.97
N LEU A 26 -16.99 -1.88 1.73
CA LEU A 26 -17.05 -3.24 1.21
C LEU A 26 -17.39 -4.23 2.32
N THR A 27 -18.33 -5.13 2.01
CA THR A 27 -18.59 -6.29 2.85
C THR A 27 -17.43 -7.27 2.77
N ASN A 28 -17.36 -8.22 3.70
CA ASN A 28 -16.32 -9.24 3.68
C ASN A 28 -16.34 -10.09 2.40
N GLU A 29 -17.53 -10.37 1.86
CA GLU A 29 -17.70 -11.07 0.58
C GLU A 29 -17.11 -10.23 -0.58
N GLU A 30 -17.42 -8.94 -0.63
CA GLU A 30 -16.92 -8.04 -1.67
C GLU A 30 -15.41 -7.82 -1.60
N LEU A 31 -14.83 -7.78 -0.39
CA LEU A 31 -13.38 -7.70 -0.18
C LEU A 31 -12.63 -8.88 -0.79
N HIS A 32 -13.22 -10.07 -0.74
CA HIS A 32 -12.63 -11.32 -1.22
C HIS A 32 -13.18 -11.79 -2.58
N ASN A 33 -14.02 -10.95 -3.21
CA ASN A 33 -14.60 -11.31 -4.50
C ASN A 33 -13.52 -11.37 -5.57
N ARG A 34 -13.44 -12.52 -6.23
CA ARG A 34 -12.51 -12.80 -7.33
C ARG A 34 -13.28 -12.83 -8.64
N ILE A 35 -12.83 -12.08 -9.62
CA ILE A 35 -13.38 -12.17 -10.97
C ILE A 35 -12.87 -13.46 -11.62
N PRO A 36 -13.75 -14.37 -12.05
CA PRO A 36 -13.33 -15.60 -12.72
C PRO A 36 -12.49 -15.31 -13.97
N ASN A 37 -11.37 -16.02 -14.11
CA ASN A 37 -10.43 -15.93 -15.22
C ASN A 37 -9.68 -14.56 -15.34
N ALA A 38 -9.86 -13.63 -14.40
CA ALA A 38 -9.05 -12.43 -14.35
C ALA A 38 -7.71 -12.69 -13.65
N GLN A 39 -6.65 -12.09 -14.16
CA GLN A 39 -5.36 -12.03 -13.50
C GLN A 39 -5.26 -10.73 -12.69
N LEU A 40 -6.13 -10.63 -11.69
CA LEU A 40 -6.25 -9.47 -10.82
C LEU A 40 -6.49 -9.96 -9.38
N GLY A 41 -5.89 -9.30 -8.40
CA GLY A 41 -6.12 -9.58 -6.99
C GLY A 41 -7.56 -9.25 -6.56
N THR A 42 -7.91 -9.68 -5.36
CA THR A 42 -9.13 -9.22 -4.70
C THR A 42 -8.92 -7.83 -4.11
N PRO A 43 -9.97 -7.04 -3.82
CA PRO A 43 -9.82 -5.77 -3.13
C PRO A 43 -8.98 -5.87 -1.84
N ALA A 44 -9.18 -6.93 -1.06
CA ALA A 44 -8.41 -7.19 0.17
C ALA A 44 -6.91 -7.37 -0.12
N SER A 45 -6.56 -8.21 -1.09
CA SER A 45 -5.16 -8.49 -1.41
C SER A 45 -4.45 -7.28 -2.01
N ILE A 46 -5.14 -6.52 -2.85
CA ILE A 46 -4.59 -5.31 -3.47
C ILE A 46 -4.32 -4.26 -2.40
N TYR A 47 -5.27 -4.01 -1.51
CA TYR A 47 -5.08 -3.04 -0.42
C TYR A 47 -3.98 -3.47 0.55
N LEU A 48 -3.95 -4.75 0.94
CA LEU A 48 -2.89 -5.29 1.80
C LEU A 48 -1.51 -5.16 1.13
N HIS A 49 -1.41 -5.45 -0.17
CA HIS A 49 -0.18 -5.27 -0.93
C HIS A 49 0.34 -3.83 -0.84
N VAL A 50 -0.53 -2.84 -1.03
CA VAL A 50 -0.14 -1.42 -0.96
C VAL A 50 0.40 -1.07 0.42
N ALA A 51 -0.34 -1.39 1.49
CA ALA A 51 0.10 -1.10 2.86
C ALA A 51 1.41 -1.82 3.21
N TRP A 52 1.56 -3.06 2.75
CA TRP A 52 2.77 -3.85 2.98
C TRP A 52 3.98 -3.35 2.18
N VAL A 53 3.79 -2.87 0.95
CA VAL A 53 4.88 -2.26 0.15
C VAL A 53 5.38 -1.00 0.84
N ASP A 54 4.48 -0.14 1.32
CA ASP A 54 4.84 1.06 2.07
C ASP A 54 5.67 0.70 3.32
N ASP A 55 5.22 -0.31 4.07
CA ASP A 55 5.89 -0.78 5.29
C ASP A 55 7.28 -1.35 4.99
N MET A 56 7.37 -2.24 4.02
CA MET A 56 8.64 -2.88 3.64
C MET A 56 9.64 -1.88 3.08
N LEU A 57 9.21 -1.01 2.16
CA LEU A 57 10.16 -0.08 1.54
C LEU A 57 10.64 0.97 2.54
N VAL A 58 9.75 1.55 3.33
CA VAL A 58 10.17 2.61 4.25
C VAL A 58 10.77 2.04 5.53
N ASN A 59 10.09 1.15 6.24
CA ASN A 59 10.56 0.72 7.56
C ASN A 59 11.70 -0.29 7.47
N HIS A 60 11.70 -1.19 6.48
CA HIS A 60 12.75 -2.18 6.35
C HIS A 60 13.89 -1.69 5.44
N VAL A 61 13.61 -1.29 4.20
CA VAL A 61 14.66 -0.97 3.23
C VAL A 61 15.30 0.40 3.53
N LEU A 62 14.52 1.47 3.66
CA LEU A 62 15.07 2.82 3.81
C LEU A 62 15.56 3.10 5.24
N LYS A 63 14.85 2.61 6.25
CA LYS A 63 15.21 2.82 7.68
C LYS A 63 16.07 1.70 8.26
N GLY A 64 16.17 0.53 7.60
CA GLY A 64 16.93 -0.63 8.08
C GLY A 64 16.32 -1.31 9.33
N GLY A 65 15.04 -1.02 9.64
CA GLY A 65 14.32 -1.56 10.78
C GLY A 65 13.47 -2.80 10.44
N ALA A 66 12.69 -3.25 11.42
CA ALA A 66 11.65 -4.25 11.20
C ALA A 66 10.40 -3.57 10.61
N PRO A 67 9.66 -4.24 9.70
CA PRO A 67 8.34 -3.79 9.30
C PRO A 67 7.39 -3.68 10.50
N VAL A 68 6.45 -2.75 10.44
CA VAL A 68 5.35 -2.62 11.40
C VAL A 68 4.55 -3.91 11.50
N TYR A 69 4.38 -4.59 10.36
CA TYR A 69 3.72 -5.90 10.30
C TYR A 69 4.33 -6.91 11.29
N ASP A 70 5.65 -6.99 11.34
CA ASP A 70 6.37 -7.92 12.21
C ASP A 70 6.47 -7.36 13.65
N SER A 71 6.82 -6.09 13.81
CA SER A 71 7.12 -5.48 15.11
C SER A 71 5.87 -5.26 15.99
N GLU A 72 4.68 -5.12 15.38
CA GLU A 72 3.41 -4.94 16.09
C GLU A 72 2.50 -6.17 16.04
N GLY A 73 3.00 -7.32 15.58
CA GLY A 73 2.26 -8.59 15.62
C GLY A 73 1.04 -8.64 14.70
N TRP A 74 1.07 -7.96 13.56
CA TRP A 74 -0.04 -7.97 12.61
C TRP A 74 -0.30 -9.36 12.00
N GLY A 75 0.73 -10.23 11.94
CA GLY A 75 0.57 -11.63 11.54
C GLY A 75 -0.39 -12.43 12.43
N GLU A 76 -0.55 -12.06 13.70
CA GLU A 76 -1.54 -12.68 14.60
C GLU A 76 -2.97 -12.22 14.28
N LYS A 77 -3.12 -10.98 13.83
CA LYS A 77 -4.41 -10.38 13.45
C LYS A 77 -4.87 -10.79 12.05
N MET A 78 -3.92 -11.08 11.18
CA MET A 78 -4.13 -11.53 9.79
C MET A 78 -3.30 -12.78 9.50
N PRO A 79 -3.54 -13.92 10.20
CA PRO A 79 -2.66 -15.09 10.16
C PRO A 79 -2.60 -15.76 8.78
N GLU A 80 -3.65 -15.61 8.00
CA GLU A 80 -3.74 -16.18 6.65
C GLU A 80 -3.28 -15.21 5.55
N ALA A 81 -2.92 -13.97 5.93
CA ALA A 81 -2.36 -13.03 4.99
C ALA A 81 -0.91 -13.39 4.70
N PRO A 82 -0.58 -13.92 3.51
CA PRO A 82 0.79 -14.25 3.20
C PRO A 82 1.61 -12.96 3.08
N VAL A 83 2.63 -12.83 3.90
CA VAL A 83 3.63 -11.78 3.77
C VAL A 83 4.50 -12.14 2.58
N HIS A 84 4.30 -11.45 1.48
CA HIS A 84 5.01 -11.71 0.25
C HIS A 84 6.47 -11.27 0.35
N ARG A 85 7.39 -12.22 0.28
CA ARG A 85 8.85 -11.99 0.33
C ARG A 85 9.57 -12.30 -0.99
N GLY A 86 8.85 -12.25 -2.10
CA GLY A 86 9.40 -12.62 -3.41
C GLY A 86 8.55 -12.06 -4.57
N PRO A 87 8.81 -12.47 -5.83
CA PRO A 87 8.02 -12.01 -6.97
C PRO A 87 6.53 -12.34 -6.75
N SER A 88 5.67 -11.34 -6.91
CA SER A 88 4.24 -11.51 -6.70
C SER A 88 3.66 -12.47 -7.75
N THR A 89 2.93 -13.48 -7.27
CA THR A 89 2.08 -14.30 -8.13
C THR A 89 0.62 -13.93 -7.86
N PHE A 90 -0.23 -14.01 -8.87
CA PHE A 90 -1.68 -13.83 -8.68
C PHE A 90 -2.26 -14.88 -7.74
N GLU A 91 -1.66 -16.07 -7.68
CA GLU A 91 -2.03 -17.13 -6.75
C GLU A 91 -1.93 -16.67 -5.29
N TRP A 92 -0.86 -15.92 -4.93
CA TRP A 92 -0.76 -15.30 -3.63
C TRP A 92 -1.95 -14.36 -3.37
N ALA A 93 -2.21 -13.43 -4.30
CA ALA A 93 -3.26 -12.44 -4.15
C ALA A 93 -4.66 -13.08 -3.96
N TRP A 94 -4.89 -14.23 -4.56
CA TRP A 94 -6.16 -14.94 -4.42
C TRP A 94 -6.30 -15.70 -3.11
N GLY A 95 -5.18 -16.04 -2.47
CA GLY A 95 -5.15 -16.72 -1.18
C GLY A 95 -5.23 -15.80 0.02
N VAL A 96 -5.18 -14.46 -0.18
CA VAL A 96 -5.27 -13.51 0.93
C VAL A 96 -6.68 -13.51 1.51
N THR A 97 -6.78 -13.82 2.79
CA THR A 97 -7.99 -13.66 3.58
C THR A 97 -7.72 -12.71 4.74
N VAL A 98 -8.65 -11.82 4.99
CA VAL A 98 -8.60 -10.87 6.11
C VAL A 98 -9.95 -10.83 6.81
N PRO A 99 -10.01 -10.51 8.12
CA PRO A 99 -11.26 -10.50 8.85
C PRO A 99 -12.30 -9.53 8.27
N ASP A 100 -11.86 -8.30 7.96
CA ASP A 100 -12.70 -7.22 7.45
C ASP A 100 -11.87 -6.03 6.95
N ALA A 101 -12.54 -5.04 6.35
CA ALA A 101 -11.92 -3.80 5.89
C ALA A 101 -11.28 -3.00 7.03
N ALA A 102 -11.89 -3.02 8.23
CA ALA A 102 -11.39 -2.26 9.38
C ALA A 102 -10.00 -2.77 9.82
N THR A 103 -9.76 -4.07 9.77
CA THR A 103 -8.45 -4.68 10.08
C THR A 103 -7.38 -4.23 9.08
N LEU A 104 -7.70 -4.21 7.78
CA LEU A 104 -6.79 -3.70 6.73
C LEU A 104 -6.47 -2.22 6.94
N MET A 105 -7.50 -1.41 7.17
CA MET A 105 -7.34 0.02 7.41
C MET A 105 -6.56 0.31 8.70
N ALA A 106 -6.73 -0.50 9.75
CA ALA A 106 -5.98 -0.37 10.98
C ALA A 106 -4.49 -0.67 10.79
N TYR A 107 -4.14 -1.69 10.00
CA TYR A 107 -2.75 -1.94 9.63
C TYR A 107 -2.16 -0.77 8.83
N ALA A 108 -2.85 -0.31 7.79
CA ALA A 108 -2.41 0.84 7.02
C ALA A 108 -2.26 2.10 7.90
N ALA A 109 -3.16 2.32 8.86
CA ALA A 109 -3.09 3.44 9.81
C ALA A 109 -1.88 3.33 10.77
N ALA A 110 -1.39 2.13 11.07
CA ALA A 110 -0.14 1.95 11.82
C ALA A 110 1.10 2.24 10.95
N VAL A 111 1.08 1.89 9.68
CA VAL A 111 2.21 2.07 8.75
C VAL A 111 2.39 3.52 8.31
N ARG A 112 1.32 4.18 7.87
CA ARG A 112 1.38 5.50 7.21
C ARG A 112 2.06 6.62 8.00
N PRO A 113 1.88 6.75 9.33
CA PRO A 113 2.62 7.74 10.11
C PRO A 113 4.13 7.53 10.03
N THR A 114 4.60 6.29 9.93
CA THR A 114 6.04 5.99 9.83
C THR A 114 6.60 6.42 8.47
N VAL A 115 5.81 6.30 7.40
CA VAL A 115 6.14 6.77 6.05
C VAL A 115 6.19 8.30 6.01
N ILE A 116 5.16 8.96 6.51
CA ILE A 116 5.08 10.42 6.54
C ILE A 116 6.23 11.01 7.36
N SER A 117 6.46 10.49 8.57
CA SER A 117 7.55 10.97 9.43
C SER A 117 8.93 10.75 8.80
N TYR A 118 9.11 9.65 8.04
CA TYR A 118 10.35 9.45 7.30
C TYR A 118 10.56 10.55 6.26
N VAL A 119 9.55 10.86 5.43
CA VAL A 119 9.64 11.91 4.41
C VAL A 119 9.80 13.30 5.05
N GLU A 120 9.12 13.57 6.17
CA GLU A 120 9.27 14.82 6.94
C GLU A 120 10.70 15.05 7.44
N GLY A 121 11.38 13.98 7.82
CA GLY A 121 12.75 14.01 8.33
C GLY A 121 13.84 14.18 7.28
N LEU A 122 13.54 14.03 5.98
CA LEU A 122 14.55 14.15 4.92
C LEU A 122 14.98 15.59 4.70
N SER A 123 16.26 15.85 4.52
CA SER A 123 16.78 17.09 3.96
C SER A 123 16.67 17.08 2.42
N ASP A 124 16.88 18.23 1.78
CA ASP A 124 16.89 18.29 0.31
C ASP A 124 17.98 17.39 -0.29
N GLU A 125 19.14 17.29 0.37
CA GLU A 125 20.23 16.42 -0.05
C GLU A 125 19.91 14.91 0.12
N ASP A 126 19.05 14.56 1.10
CA ASP A 126 18.66 13.17 1.33
C ASP A 126 17.82 12.64 0.17
N PHE A 127 17.04 13.48 -0.50
CA PHE A 127 16.24 13.05 -1.64
C PHE A 127 17.08 12.56 -2.83
N ASP A 128 18.31 13.06 -2.97
CA ASP A 128 19.24 12.65 -4.03
C ASP A 128 20.04 11.39 -3.68
N LYS A 129 20.03 10.95 -2.41
CA LYS A 129 20.71 9.70 -2.01
C LYS A 129 20.08 8.52 -2.70
N THR A 130 20.93 7.55 -3.10
CA THR A 130 20.50 6.36 -3.82
C THR A 130 20.43 5.14 -2.93
N VAL A 131 19.47 4.26 -3.25
CA VAL A 131 19.34 2.92 -2.69
C VAL A 131 19.18 1.93 -3.84
N SER A 132 19.70 0.71 -3.66
CA SER A 132 19.54 -0.33 -4.67
C SER A 132 18.21 -1.07 -4.45
N LEU A 133 17.30 -0.95 -5.40
CA LEU A 133 15.99 -1.61 -5.40
C LEU A 133 15.75 -2.31 -6.72
N PHE A 134 15.29 -3.55 -6.69
CA PHE A 134 14.96 -4.35 -7.89
C PHE A 134 16.11 -4.43 -8.90
N GLY A 135 17.37 -4.39 -8.42
CA GLY A 135 18.56 -4.42 -9.26
C GLY A 135 18.91 -3.09 -9.96
N GLN A 136 18.31 -1.99 -9.53
CA GLN A 136 18.58 -0.64 -10.02
C GLN A 136 18.85 0.31 -8.86
N ASP A 137 19.70 1.30 -9.08
CA ASP A 137 19.92 2.39 -8.14
C ASP A 137 18.85 3.45 -8.38
N MET A 138 18.07 3.74 -7.34
CA MET A 138 16.99 4.72 -7.33
C MET A 138 17.27 5.80 -6.31
N SER A 139 16.97 7.06 -6.62
CA SER A 139 16.99 8.11 -5.61
C SER A 139 15.87 7.90 -4.58
N ILE A 140 16.05 8.44 -3.36
CA ILE A 140 14.97 8.41 -2.35
C ILE A 140 13.73 9.13 -2.86
N ALA A 141 13.89 10.22 -3.62
CA ALA A 141 12.79 10.91 -4.28
C ALA A 141 12.00 9.99 -5.24
N ASP A 142 12.72 9.17 -6.03
CA ASP A 142 12.10 8.21 -6.94
C ASP A 142 11.37 7.11 -6.18
N VAL A 143 11.94 6.62 -5.07
CA VAL A 143 11.28 5.62 -4.21
C VAL A 143 9.97 6.16 -3.63
N VAL A 144 9.98 7.38 -3.08
CA VAL A 144 8.75 8.01 -2.56
C VAL A 144 7.73 8.25 -3.67
N THR A 145 8.17 8.68 -4.85
CA THR A 145 7.30 8.84 -6.02
C THR A 145 6.71 7.49 -6.47
N MET A 146 7.51 6.42 -6.42
CA MET A 146 7.05 5.07 -6.73
C MET A 146 5.97 4.59 -5.74
N LEU A 147 6.07 4.91 -4.43
CA LEU A 147 4.99 4.60 -3.48
C LEU A 147 3.69 5.29 -3.89
N ILE A 148 3.73 6.59 -4.21
CA ILE A 148 2.55 7.34 -4.66
C ILE A 148 1.94 6.71 -5.92
N TRP A 149 2.78 6.36 -6.88
CA TRP A 149 2.36 5.70 -8.12
C TRP A 149 1.73 4.32 -7.86
N ASN A 150 2.35 3.52 -6.99
CA ASN A 150 1.85 2.21 -6.57
C ASN A 150 0.45 2.33 -5.96
N ILE A 151 0.26 3.24 -5.00
CA ILE A 151 -1.04 3.50 -4.37
C ILE A 151 -2.09 3.89 -5.42
N ALA A 152 -1.74 4.83 -6.33
CA ALA A 152 -2.68 5.34 -7.33
C ALA A 152 -3.13 4.25 -8.32
N ASN A 153 -2.22 3.41 -8.80
CA ASN A 153 -2.53 2.31 -9.71
C ASN A 153 -3.47 1.29 -9.04
N HIS A 154 -3.13 0.85 -7.85
CA HIS A 154 -3.92 -0.12 -7.11
C HIS A 154 -5.27 0.45 -6.63
N THR A 155 -5.34 1.75 -6.37
CA THR A 155 -6.62 2.45 -6.16
C THR A 155 -7.52 2.31 -7.39
N GLY A 156 -6.97 2.49 -8.60
CA GLY A 156 -7.69 2.31 -9.85
C GLY A 156 -8.18 0.86 -10.06
N GLU A 157 -7.37 -0.12 -9.72
CA GLU A 157 -7.75 -1.54 -9.78
C GLU A 157 -8.93 -1.85 -8.85
N ILE A 158 -8.87 -1.43 -7.58
CA ILE A 158 -10.00 -1.62 -6.65
C ILE A 158 -11.24 -0.85 -7.13
N ALA A 159 -11.07 0.38 -7.62
CA ALA A 159 -12.17 1.17 -8.17
C ALA A 159 -12.85 0.48 -9.36
N ALA A 160 -12.09 -0.17 -10.24
CA ALA A 160 -12.62 -0.97 -11.33
C ALA A 160 -13.42 -2.18 -10.83
N LEU A 161 -12.90 -2.90 -9.82
CA LEU A 161 -13.59 -4.01 -9.17
C LEU A 161 -14.92 -3.56 -8.54
N ARG A 162 -14.94 -2.40 -7.87
CA ARG A 162 -16.17 -1.77 -7.34
C ARG A 162 -17.18 -1.47 -8.45
N GLY A 163 -16.71 -0.89 -9.56
CA GLY A 163 -17.57 -0.61 -10.71
C GLY A 163 -18.23 -1.86 -11.29
N ILE A 164 -17.47 -2.97 -11.38
CA ILE A 164 -17.99 -4.28 -11.79
C ILE A 164 -19.04 -4.80 -10.80
N ALA A 165 -18.88 -4.54 -9.51
CA ALA A 165 -19.84 -4.88 -8.46
C ALA A 165 -21.02 -3.91 -8.37
N GLY A 166 -21.14 -2.91 -9.27
CA GLY A 166 -22.23 -1.94 -9.30
C GLY A 166 -22.10 -0.81 -8.26
N LYS A 167 -20.94 -0.63 -7.67
CA LYS A 167 -20.65 0.46 -6.72
C LYS A 167 -19.93 1.63 -7.41
N GLN A 168 -19.97 2.81 -6.79
CA GLN A 168 -19.14 3.94 -7.22
C GLN A 168 -17.66 3.56 -7.09
N GLY A 169 -16.87 3.75 -8.15
CA GLY A 169 -15.45 3.41 -8.18
C GLY A 169 -14.60 4.34 -7.33
N LEU A 170 -14.62 5.63 -7.65
CA LEU A 170 -13.85 6.68 -6.96
C LEU A 170 -14.77 7.73 -6.34
N PRO A 171 -14.30 8.51 -5.34
CA PRO A 171 -15.14 9.49 -4.61
C PRO A 171 -15.47 10.76 -5.42
N PHE A 172 -14.99 10.89 -6.64
CA PHE A 172 -15.17 12.04 -7.52
C PHE A 172 -15.50 11.64 -8.94
#